data_69b8749ff07b0efce03903398b22548e
#
_entry.id   69b8749ff07b0efce03903398b22548e
#
_cell.length_a   1.000
_cell.length_b   1.000
_cell.length_c   1.000
_cell.angle_alpha   90.00
_cell.angle_beta   90.00
_cell.angle_gamma   90.00
#
_symmetry.space_group_name_H-M   'P 1'
#
loop_
_entity.id
_entity.type
_entity.pdbx_description
1 polymer ?
#
loop_
_entity_poly.entity_id
_entity_poly.type
_entity_poly.pdbx_seq_one_letter_code
_entity_poly.pdbx_strand_id
1 'polypeptide(L)'
;MISRALRLVRVFHRLKQTDLADKLDISNSYLSEIESGVKSPSVELLGRYSKIFGIPVSTLMLFSERLKEKKFSERVRVEAGGKILRMLEWVAESEHFENGKATST
;
A
#
# COMPACT_ATOMS: atom_id res chain seq x y z
N MET A 1 0.20 -10.99 2.06
CA MET A 1 -0.93 -10.37 2.79
C MET A 1 -0.87 -8.88 2.63
N ILE A 2 -2.01 -8.28 2.58
CA ILE A 2 -2.09 -6.83 2.36
C ILE A 2 -1.51 -6.03 3.51
N SER A 3 -1.47 -6.60 4.71
CA SER A 3 -0.93 -5.91 5.89
C SER A 3 0.48 -5.36 5.66
N ARG A 4 1.33 -6.14 5.03
CA ARG A 4 2.68 -5.71 4.74
C ARG A 4 2.70 -4.54 3.76
N ALA A 5 1.86 -4.60 2.75
CA ALA A 5 1.76 -3.52 1.77
C ALA A 5 1.32 -2.22 2.43
N LEU A 6 0.32 -2.29 3.30
CA LEU A 6 -0.19 -1.12 4.00
C LEU A 6 0.87 -0.52 4.92
N ARG A 7 1.59 -1.36 5.63
CA ARG A 7 2.66 -0.88 6.49
C ARG A 7 3.75 -0.19 5.69
N LEU A 8 4.14 -0.78 4.56
CA LEU A 8 5.17 -0.21 3.71
C LEU A 8 4.76 1.14 3.15
N VAL A 9 3.52 1.26 2.71
CA VAL A 9 3.00 2.54 2.21
C VAL A 9 3.13 3.62 3.29
N ARG A 10 2.77 3.29 4.53
CA ARG A 10 2.91 4.23 5.64
C ARG A 10 4.37 4.63 5.85
N VAL A 11 5.25 3.63 5.92
CA VAL A 11 6.67 3.88 6.18
C VAL A 11 7.28 4.75 5.08
N PHE A 12 6.87 4.54 3.84
CA PHE A 12 7.40 5.31 2.73
C PHE A 12 6.97 6.75 2.74
N HIS A 13 5.81 7.01 3.29
CA HIS A 13 5.34 8.37 3.47
C HIS A 13 5.85 8.97 4.77
N ARG A 14 6.72 8.24 5.46
CA ARG A 14 7.36 8.69 6.71
C ARG A 14 6.36 9.11 7.77
N LEU A 15 5.25 8.39 7.82
CA LEU A 15 4.22 8.63 8.82
C LEU A 15 4.42 7.69 10.00
N LYS A 16 4.24 8.22 11.19
CA LYS A 16 4.17 7.38 12.38
C LYS A 16 2.83 6.65 12.37
N GLN A 17 2.79 5.51 13.06
CA GLN A 17 1.56 4.75 13.15
C GLN A 17 0.44 5.58 13.79
N THR A 18 0.77 6.37 14.83
CA THR A 18 -0.22 7.23 15.49
C THR A 18 -0.79 8.28 14.52
N ASP A 19 0.07 8.86 13.69
CA ASP A 19 -0.37 9.87 12.73
C ASP A 19 -1.33 9.27 11.69
N LEU A 20 -1.00 8.09 11.21
CA LEU A 20 -1.86 7.44 10.23
C LEU A 20 -3.18 7.00 10.86
N ALA A 21 -3.15 6.49 12.09
CA ALA A 21 -4.37 6.10 12.78
C ALA A 21 -5.34 7.29 12.89
N ASP A 22 -4.81 8.46 13.22
CA ASP A 22 -5.63 9.68 13.26
C ASP A 22 -6.24 9.99 11.88
N LYS A 23 -5.44 9.91 10.83
CA LYS A 23 -5.92 10.19 9.48
C LYS A 23 -6.97 9.18 9.04
N LEU A 24 -6.83 7.94 9.46
CA LEU A 24 -7.77 6.89 9.12
C LEU A 24 -8.99 6.87 10.04
N ASP A 25 -8.97 7.67 11.10
CA ASP A 25 -10.05 7.72 12.10
C ASP A 25 -10.25 6.36 12.77
N ILE A 26 -9.15 5.74 13.18
CA ILE A 26 -9.15 4.47 13.92
C ILE A 26 -8.16 4.58 15.08
N SER A 27 -8.26 3.66 16.03
CA SER A 27 -7.32 3.63 17.13
C SER A 27 -5.95 3.14 16.68
N ASN A 28 -4.92 3.57 17.40
CA ASN A 28 -3.57 3.11 17.13
C ASN A 28 -3.45 1.60 17.33
N SER A 29 -4.13 1.05 18.32
CA SER A 29 -4.14 -0.39 18.56
C SER A 29 -4.73 -1.14 17.38
N TYR A 30 -5.81 -0.64 16.82
CA TYR A 30 -6.45 -1.28 15.68
C TYR A 30 -5.53 -1.24 14.45
N LEU A 31 -4.90 -0.08 14.21
CA LEU A 31 -3.95 0.03 13.10
C LEU A 31 -2.78 -0.95 13.28
N SER A 32 -2.28 -1.08 14.50
CA SER A 32 -1.22 -2.03 14.79
C SER A 32 -1.64 -3.46 14.44
N GLU A 33 -2.86 -3.84 14.77
CA GLU A 33 -3.39 -5.16 14.43
C GLU A 33 -3.53 -5.37 12.93
N ILE A 34 -3.93 -4.32 12.22
CA ILE A 34 -4.02 -4.37 10.75
C ILE A 34 -2.62 -4.55 10.14
N GLU A 35 -1.66 -3.78 10.59
CA GLU A 35 -0.31 -3.80 10.02
C GLU A 35 0.44 -5.07 10.38
N SER A 36 0.09 -5.72 11.49
CA SER A 36 0.72 -6.97 11.88
C SER A 36 0.03 -8.20 11.28
N GLY A 37 -1.11 -8.00 10.63
CA GLY A 37 -1.84 -9.10 10.03
C GLY A 37 -2.77 -9.83 11.00
N VAL A 38 -2.88 -9.34 12.24
CA VAL A 38 -3.79 -9.95 13.22
C VAL A 38 -5.24 -9.75 12.79
N LYS A 39 -5.53 -8.61 12.19
CA LYS A 39 -6.85 -8.31 11.65
C LYS A 39 -6.74 -7.90 10.20
N SER A 40 -7.75 -8.26 9.42
CA SER A 40 -7.82 -7.87 8.02
C SER A 40 -8.52 -6.52 7.89
N PRO A 41 -8.04 -5.66 7.01
CA PRO A 41 -8.72 -4.39 6.78
C PRO A 41 -10.02 -4.60 6.03
N SER A 42 -11.02 -3.80 6.37
CA SER A 42 -12.27 -3.80 5.62
C SER A 42 -12.09 -3.07 4.29
N VAL A 43 -13.01 -3.26 3.37
CA VAL A 43 -13.02 -2.53 2.11
C VAL A 43 -13.12 -1.04 2.37
N GLU A 44 -13.92 -0.66 3.36
CA GLU A 44 -14.07 0.74 3.76
C GLU A 44 -12.74 1.32 4.21
N LEU A 45 -12.00 0.58 5.03
CA LEU A 45 -10.69 1.05 5.51
C LEU A 45 -9.71 1.18 4.35
N LEU A 46 -9.71 0.23 3.43
CA LEU A 46 -8.87 0.33 2.24
C LEU A 46 -9.21 1.58 1.41
N GLY A 47 -10.49 1.91 1.34
CA GLY A 47 -10.92 3.14 0.68
C GLY A 47 -10.34 4.38 1.35
N ARG A 48 -10.26 4.39 2.68
CA ARG A 48 -9.65 5.50 3.41
C ARG A 48 -8.15 5.62 3.12
N TYR A 49 -7.45 4.48 3.08
CA TYR A 49 -6.04 4.47 2.65
C TYR A 49 -5.90 5.09 1.26
N SER A 50 -6.76 4.67 0.35
CA SER A 50 -6.73 5.16 -1.02
C SER A 50 -6.85 6.68 -1.08
N LYS A 51 -7.76 7.24 -0.30
CA LYS A 51 -7.94 8.69 -0.26
C LYS A 51 -6.75 9.42 0.34
N ILE A 52 -6.20 8.89 1.42
CA ILE A 52 -5.09 9.54 2.12
C ILE A 52 -3.84 9.56 1.28
N PHE A 53 -3.53 8.46 0.62
CA PHE A 53 -2.28 8.33 -0.11
C PHE A 53 -2.41 8.59 -1.60
N GLY A 54 -3.63 8.76 -2.10
CA GLY A 54 -3.83 8.95 -3.53
C GLY A 54 -3.48 7.73 -4.35
N ILE A 55 -3.63 6.55 -3.76
CA ILE A 55 -3.31 5.28 -4.41
C ILE A 55 -4.62 4.49 -4.55
N PRO A 56 -5.02 4.09 -5.76
CA PRO A 56 -6.23 3.27 -5.92
C PRO A 56 -6.16 2.00 -5.10
N VAL A 57 -7.30 1.54 -4.60
CA VAL A 57 -7.36 0.29 -3.84
C VAL A 57 -6.79 -0.86 -4.66
N SER A 58 -7.10 -0.89 -5.95
CA SER A 58 -6.57 -1.92 -6.85
C SER A 58 -5.05 -1.92 -6.88
N THR A 59 -4.42 -0.75 -6.82
CA THR A 59 -2.96 -0.64 -6.79
C THR A 59 -2.41 -1.19 -5.47
N LEU A 60 -3.09 -0.90 -4.37
CA LEU A 60 -2.70 -1.46 -3.07
C LEU A 60 -2.77 -2.99 -3.10
N MET A 61 -3.82 -3.54 -3.69
CA MET A 61 -3.97 -4.98 -3.82
C MET A 61 -2.89 -5.58 -4.71
N LEU A 62 -2.61 -4.93 -5.82
CA LEU A 62 -1.58 -5.40 -6.74
C LEU A 62 -0.20 -5.36 -6.07
N PHE A 63 0.09 -4.30 -5.34
CA PHE A 63 1.34 -4.20 -4.60
C PHE A 63 1.46 -5.36 -3.60
N SER A 64 0.38 -5.66 -2.90
CA SER A 64 0.34 -6.79 -1.97
C SER A 64 0.66 -8.11 -2.69
N GLU A 65 0.08 -8.32 -3.87
CA GLU A 65 0.35 -9.51 -4.66
C GLU A 65 1.80 -9.59 -5.12
N ARG A 66 2.36 -8.46 -5.55
CA ARG A 66 3.75 -8.43 -6.00
C ARG A 66 4.72 -8.69 -4.86
N LEU A 67 4.37 -8.31 -3.64
CA LEU A 67 5.22 -8.59 -2.48
C LEU A 67 5.37 -10.07 -2.19
N LYS A 68 4.52 -10.92 -2.74
CA LYS A 68 4.67 -12.37 -2.64
C LYS A 68 5.81 -12.88 -3.50
N GLU A 69 6.21 -12.12 -4.51
CA GLU A 69 7.32 -12.50 -5.38
C GLU A 69 8.63 -12.20 -4.66
N LYS A 70 9.46 -13.21 -4.54
CA LYS A 70 10.72 -13.08 -3.79
C LYS A 70 11.60 -11.95 -4.31
N LYS A 71 11.77 -11.88 -5.61
CA LYS A 71 12.63 -10.84 -6.20
C LYS A 71 12.11 -9.45 -5.95
N PHE A 72 10.82 -9.25 -6.11
CA PHE A 72 10.22 -7.94 -5.88
C PHE A 72 10.32 -7.57 -4.41
N SER A 73 10.02 -8.50 -3.52
CA SER A 73 10.08 -8.29 -2.08
C SER A 73 11.51 -7.94 -1.63
N GLU A 74 12.51 -8.59 -2.20
CA GLU A 74 13.90 -8.29 -1.89
C GLU A 74 14.30 -6.90 -2.36
N ARG A 75 13.85 -6.49 -3.54
CA ARG A 75 14.12 -5.14 -4.04
C ARG A 75 13.49 -4.09 -3.13
N VAL A 76 12.26 -4.33 -2.72
CA VAL A 76 11.57 -3.42 -1.79
C VAL A 76 12.37 -3.26 -0.51
N ARG A 77 12.90 -4.37 0.01
CA ARG A 77 13.67 -4.35 1.25
C ARG A 77 14.97 -3.54 1.09
N VAL A 78 15.66 -3.75 -0.02
CA VAL A 78 16.94 -3.09 -0.27
C VAL A 78 16.76 -1.60 -0.53
N GLU A 79 15.71 -1.24 -1.21
CA GLU A 79 15.46 0.14 -1.60
C GLU A 79 14.53 0.86 -0.64
N ALA A 80 14.41 0.36 0.58
CA ALA A 80 13.60 1.01 1.60
C ALA A 80 14.07 2.45 1.80
N GLY A 81 13.12 3.37 1.84
CA GLY A 81 13.41 4.76 2.07
C GLY A 81 13.05 5.66 0.92
N GLY A 82 13.75 5.68 -0.16
CA GLY A 82 13.49 6.68 -1.19
C GLY A 82 12.79 6.16 -2.41
N LYS A 83 13.19 4.97 -2.83
CA LYS A 83 12.77 4.50 -4.14
C LYS A 83 11.48 3.73 -4.16
N ILE A 84 10.86 3.55 -3.03
CA ILE A 84 9.68 2.74 -2.99
C ILE A 84 8.45 3.46 -3.53
N LEU A 85 8.39 4.79 -3.39
CA LEU A 85 7.33 5.53 -4.06
C LEU A 85 7.41 5.31 -5.56
N ARG A 86 8.62 5.23 -6.07
CA ARG A 86 8.83 4.94 -7.48
C ARG A 86 8.33 3.54 -7.83
N MET A 87 8.54 2.58 -6.94
CA MET A 87 8.04 1.22 -7.16
C MET A 87 6.52 1.18 -7.13
N LEU A 88 5.92 1.94 -6.24
CA LEU A 88 4.46 2.05 -6.20
C LEU A 88 3.93 2.69 -7.48
N GLU A 89 4.61 3.70 -7.96
CA GLU A 89 4.24 4.34 -9.22
C GLU A 89 4.36 3.36 -10.38
N TRP A 90 5.43 2.57 -10.39
CA TRP A 90 5.62 1.56 -11.41
C TRP A 90 4.52 0.51 -11.38
N VAL A 91 4.12 0.06 -10.18
CA VAL A 91 3.02 -0.89 -10.05
C VAL A 91 1.73 -0.28 -10.58
N ALA A 92 1.48 0.98 -10.24
CA ALA A 92 0.29 1.68 -10.72
C ALA A 92 0.32 1.84 -12.23
N GLU A 93 1.48 2.15 -12.80
CA GLU A 93 1.62 2.27 -14.24
C GLU A 93 1.39 0.93 -14.95
N SER A 94 1.90 -0.15 -14.37
CA SER A 94 1.70 -1.47 -14.93
C SER A 94 0.23 -1.84 -14.96
N GLU A 95 -0.47 -1.57 -13.86
CA GLU A 95 -1.91 -1.80 -13.78
C GLU A 95 -2.64 -0.94 -14.79
N HIS A 96 -2.29 0.33 -14.83
CA HIS A 96 -2.90 1.28 -15.74
C HIS A 96 -2.65 0.87 -17.19
N PHE A 97 -1.46 0.41 -17.48
CA PHE A 97 -1.11 -0.02 -18.83
C PHE A 97 -1.96 -1.20 -19.28
N GLU A 98 -2.11 -2.20 -18.41
CA GLU A 98 -2.92 -3.36 -18.74
C GLU A 98 -4.38 -2.99 -18.97
N ASN A 99 -4.91 -2.14 -18.11
CA ASN A 99 -6.27 -1.68 -18.22
C ASN A 99 -6.38 -0.54 -19.22
N GLY A 100 -5.31 0.20 -19.36
CA GLY A 100 -5.26 1.37 -20.19
C GLY A 100 -5.36 1.08 -21.66
N LYS A 101 -5.07 -0.13 -22.05
CA LYS A 101 -5.33 -0.50 -23.42
C LYS A 101 -6.78 -0.36 -23.76
N ALA A 102 -7.63 -0.55 -22.77
CA ALA A 102 -9.05 -0.42 -22.96
C ALA A 102 -9.50 1.03 -22.89
N THR A 103 -8.77 1.86 -22.19
CA THR A 103 -9.19 3.22 -21.96
C THR A 103 -8.27 4.25 -22.53
N SER A 104 -7.07 3.83 -22.80
CA SER A 104 -6.15 4.81 -23.26
C SER A 104 -6.54 5.27 -24.61
N THR A 105 -6.61 6.33 -24.62
CA THR A 105 -6.97 6.86 -25.81
C THR A 105 -5.94 7.77 -26.28
#